data_0aa86b65c4791fa99efcd0149de59c2c
#
_entry.id   0aa86b65c4791fa99efcd0149de59c2c
#
_cell.length_a   1.000
_cell.length_b   1.000
_cell.length_c   1.000
_cell.angle_alpha   90.00
_cell.angle_beta   90.00
_cell.angle_gamma   90.00
#
_symmetry.space_group_name_H-M   'P 1'
#
loop_
_entity.id
_entity.type
_entity.pdbx_description
1 polymer ?
#
loop_
_entity_poly.entity_id
_entity_poly.type
_entity_poly.pdbx_seq_one_letter_code
_entity_poly.pdbx_strand_id
1 'polypeptide(L)'
;MSVVGLAASVGNRRALAAADPDFRAFLDALRPDAQARGISQTTFDAAFRDVTAPDPDVIGRTKKQSEFSRPVWEYLVGAISPGRLDRGRAHAARLAETLAKIEKNYGVPRWVMLAFWGIESDFGTSPGTLPVVRALASLAYARHRGDIFRAEILAALEILERGDITPDRMKGSWAGAMGQVQFLPSVFLTYAVDFDGDGHRDIWGSQADSLASIGHYLKEIGWNPAYSWGYEVRLPPDFDLSRYKGDFSDFGRRGVKRTDGKAWPANGTGSLFLPGGLGGPVFLITDNFEVIRVYNTSDSYALAVGHLADRLSGAPALAAPWPSGAARLDNAGLKSLQEGLAAGGFYSGEFDGRAGPKLREAVRQYQIRAGLPADGYAGPALLAHVAGRR
;
A
#
# COMPACT_ATOMS: atom_id res chain seq x y z
N MET A 1 -12.68 7.61 -64.36
CA MET A 1 -13.76 7.01 -63.55
C MET A 1 -13.28 6.98 -62.12
N SER A 2 -13.73 7.92 -61.30
CA SER A 2 -13.35 8.08 -59.91
C SER A 2 -14.30 7.27 -59.04
N VAL A 3 -13.76 6.43 -58.13
CA VAL A 3 -14.54 5.78 -57.08
C VAL A 3 -14.15 6.44 -55.78
N VAL A 4 -15.08 7.22 -55.23
CA VAL A 4 -14.99 7.84 -53.88
C VAL A 4 -15.38 6.77 -52.86
N GLY A 5 -14.43 6.36 -52.04
CA GLY A 5 -14.68 5.50 -50.89
C GLY A 5 -15.11 6.32 -49.68
N LEU A 6 -16.35 6.16 -49.24
CA LEU A 6 -16.86 6.69 -47.98
C LEU A 6 -16.26 5.88 -46.83
N ALA A 7 -15.42 6.50 -46.05
CA ALA A 7 -14.99 5.95 -44.75
C ALA A 7 -16.07 6.22 -43.67
N ALA A 8 -16.78 5.18 -43.28
CA ALA A 8 -17.72 5.25 -42.15
C ALA A 8 -16.93 5.30 -40.86
N SER A 9 -16.96 6.41 -40.13
CA SER A 9 -16.47 6.55 -38.78
C SER A 9 -17.37 5.75 -37.84
N VAL A 10 -16.89 4.60 -37.38
CA VAL A 10 -17.52 3.82 -36.28
C VAL A 10 -17.25 4.56 -34.98
N GLY A 11 -18.15 5.44 -34.62
CA GLY A 11 -18.17 6.06 -33.30
C GLY A 11 -18.44 4.99 -32.22
N ASN A 12 -17.47 4.76 -31.37
CA ASN A 12 -17.55 3.85 -30.25
C ASN A 12 -18.52 4.44 -29.20
N ARG A 13 -19.84 4.31 -29.43
CA ARG A 13 -20.88 4.59 -28.44
C ARG A 13 -20.77 3.50 -27.36
N ARG A 14 -20.12 3.79 -26.23
CA ARG A 14 -20.32 2.99 -25.01
C ARG A 14 -21.84 2.96 -24.79
N ALA A 15 -22.45 1.78 -24.94
CA ALA A 15 -23.84 1.57 -24.57
C ALA A 15 -23.96 1.93 -23.07
N LEU A 16 -24.81 2.90 -22.78
CA LEU A 16 -25.24 3.16 -21.40
C LEU A 16 -25.85 1.86 -20.89
N ALA A 17 -25.30 1.30 -19.82
CA ALA A 17 -25.86 0.13 -19.18
C ALA A 17 -27.32 0.44 -18.82
N ALA A 18 -28.25 -0.50 -19.10
CA ALA A 18 -29.65 -0.34 -18.72
C ALA A 18 -29.74 -0.05 -17.21
N ALA A 19 -30.66 0.83 -16.82
CA ALA A 19 -30.87 1.17 -15.41
C ALA A 19 -31.25 -0.10 -14.63
N ASP A 20 -30.58 -0.32 -13.50
CA ASP A 20 -30.83 -1.43 -12.58
C ASP A 20 -31.72 -0.91 -11.43
N PRO A 21 -33.02 -1.32 -11.36
CA PRO A 21 -33.93 -0.84 -10.34
C PRO A 21 -33.49 -1.17 -8.91
N ASP A 22 -32.92 -2.35 -8.68
CA ASP A 22 -32.45 -2.79 -7.35
C ASP A 22 -31.24 -1.96 -6.91
N PHE A 23 -30.34 -1.66 -7.85
CA PHE A 23 -29.21 -0.78 -7.59
C PHE A 23 -29.66 0.66 -7.29
N ARG A 24 -30.70 1.14 -7.98
CA ARG A 24 -31.28 2.46 -7.70
C ARG A 24 -31.90 2.50 -6.31
N ALA A 25 -32.67 1.49 -5.92
CA ALA A 25 -33.24 1.38 -4.58
C ALA A 25 -32.13 1.34 -3.51
N PHE A 26 -31.01 0.64 -3.79
CA PHE A 26 -29.85 0.64 -2.91
C PHE A 26 -29.25 2.05 -2.74
N LEU A 27 -29.09 2.82 -3.82
CA LEU A 27 -28.59 4.20 -3.75
C LEU A 27 -29.55 5.10 -2.96
N ASP A 28 -30.86 4.98 -3.19
CA ASP A 28 -31.86 5.77 -2.48
C ASP A 28 -31.88 5.45 -0.97
N ALA A 29 -31.57 4.21 -0.58
CA ALA A 29 -31.41 3.80 0.81
C ALA A 29 -30.18 4.41 1.53
N LEU A 30 -29.28 5.09 0.80
CA LEU A 30 -28.17 5.85 1.40
C LEU A 30 -28.59 7.27 1.83
N ARG A 31 -29.70 7.81 1.32
CA ARG A 31 -30.13 9.20 1.57
C ARG A 31 -30.26 9.56 3.04
N PRO A 32 -30.92 8.76 3.90
CA PRO A 32 -31.03 9.10 5.32
C PRO A 32 -29.66 9.23 6.01
N ASP A 33 -28.73 8.32 5.71
CA ASP A 33 -27.39 8.36 6.29
C ASP A 33 -26.58 9.57 5.76
N ALA A 34 -26.74 9.91 4.49
CA ALA A 34 -26.12 11.09 3.90
C ALA A 34 -26.66 12.38 4.55
N GLN A 35 -27.97 12.50 4.71
CA GLN A 35 -28.61 13.64 5.39
C GLN A 35 -28.17 13.77 6.84
N ALA A 36 -28.04 12.64 7.57
CA ALA A 36 -27.54 12.63 8.95
C ALA A 36 -26.09 13.14 9.06
N ARG A 37 -25.32 13.08 7.99
CA ARG A 37 -23.95 13.64 7.87
C ARG A 37 -23.92 15.07 7.32
N GLY A 38 -25.07 15.72 7.13
CA GLY A 38 -25.16 17.08 6.60
C GLY A 38 -24.97 17.20 5.09
N ILE A 39 -25.03 16.09 4.36
CA ILE A 39 -24.89 16.10 2.90
C ILE A 39 -26.21 16.55 2.29
N SER A 40 -26.19 17.61 1.49
CA SER A 40 -27.34 18.17 0.81
C SER A 40 -27.91 17.24 -0.26
N GLN A 41 -29.22 17.36 -0.53
CA GLN A 41 -29.84 16.65 -1.63
C GLN A 41 -29.20 17.00 -2.98
N THR A 42 -28.78 18.24 -3.15
CA THR A 42 -28.12 18.73 -4.39
C THR A 42 -26.82 17.97 -4.62
N THR A 43 -25.97 17.85 -3.60
CA THR A 43 -24.71 17.10 -3.68
C THR A 43 -24.94 15.61 -3.94
N PHE A 44 -25.91 15.02 -3.22
CA PHE A 44 -26.27 13.62 -3.41
C PHE A 44 -26.72 13.34 -4.85
N ASP A 45 -27.65 14.14 -5.38
CA ASP A 45 -28.19 13.96 -6.72
C ASP A 45 -27.13 14.25 -7.80
N ALA A 46 -26.22 15.20 -7.58
CA ALA A 46 -25.11 15.48 -8.47
C ALA A 46 -24.10 14.30 -8.51
N ALA A 47 -23.79 13.72 -7.36
CA ALA A 47 -22.84 12.60 -7.23
C ALA A 47 -23.33 11.31 -7.93
N PHE A 48 -24.64 11.06 -7.90
CA PHE A 48 -25.24 9.85 -8.49
C PHE A 48 -25.95 10.08 -9.84
N ARG A 49 -25.89 11.28 -10.42
CA ARG A 49 -26.60 11.62 -11.69
C ARG A 49 -26.40 10.58 -12.77
N ASP A 50 -25.16 10.15 -13.01
CA ASP A 50 -24.78 9.23 -14.08
C ASP A 50 -24.49 7.80 -13.56
N VAL A 51 -24.88 7.50 -12.31
CA VAL A 51 -24.63 6.21 -11.67
C VAL A 51 -25.94 5.41 -11.65
N THR A 52 -26.27 4.80 -12.78
CA THR A 52 -27.55 4.10 -13.00
C THR A 52 -27.49 2.59 -12.81
N ALA A 53 -26.30 2.00 -12.85
CA ALA A 53 -26.05 0.57 -12.68
C ALA A 53 -24.66 0.33 -12.07
N PRO A 54 -24.44 -0.81 -11.41
CA PRO A 54 -23.10 -1.20 -10.93
C PRO A 54 -22.10 -1.29 -12.09
N ASP A 55 -20.84 -1.02 -11.81
CA ASP A 55 -19.76 -1.16 -12.79
C ASP A 55 -19.32 -2.63 -12.86
N PRO A 56 -19.53 -3.33 -13.99
CA PRO A 56 -19.23 -4.74 -14.13
C PRO A 56 -17.71 -5.03 -14.07
N ASP A 57 -16.88 -4.08 -14.50
CA ASP A 57 -15.43 -4.22 -14.44
C ASP A 57 -14.94 -4.11 -12.98
N VAL A 58 -15.52 -3.22 -12.19
CA VAL A 58 -15.24 -3.11 -10.76
C VAL A 58 -15.60 -4.41 -10.05
N ILE A 59 -16.82 -4.93 -10.28
CA ILE A 59 -17.26 -6.21 -9.68
C ILE A 59 -16.40 -7.38 -10.18
N GLY A 60 -16.06 -7.43 -11.45
CA GLY A 60 -15.18 -8.45 -12.01
C GLY A 60 -13.80 -8.51 -11.35
N ARG A 61 -13.24 -7.36 -10.97
CA ARG A 61 -11.95 -7.26 -10.28
C ARG A 61 -11.99 -7.81 -8.84
N THR A 62 -13.12 -7.76 -8.16
CA THR A 62 -13.24 -8.34 -6.80
C THR A 62 -12.99 -9.85 -6.79
N LYS A 63 -13.34 -10.55 -7.88
CA LYS A 63 -13.17 -11.99 -8.04
C LYS A 63 -11.72 -12.40 -8.38
N LYS A 64 -10.93 -11.47 -8.96
CA LYS A 64 -9.54 -11.73 -9.41
C LYS A 64 -8.47 -11.40 -8.36
N GLN A 65 -8.84 -10.86 -7.21
CA GLN A 65 -7.90 -10.41 -6.17
C GLN A 65 -7.14 -11.53 -5.45
N SER A 66 -7.50 -12.80 -5.65
CA SER A 66 -6.83 -13.96 -5.03
C SER A 66 -5.44 -14.29 -5.61
N GLU A 67 -4.97 -13.59 -6.64
CA GLU A 67 -3.72 -13.93 -7.34
C GLU A 67 -2.50 -13.07 -6.98
N PHE A 68 -2.57 -12.24 -5.92
CA PHE A 68 -1.44 -11.40 -5.50
C PHE A 68 -0.42 -12.16 -4.64
N SER A 69 0.30 -13.09 -5.24
CA SER A 69 1.43 -13.74 -4.59
C SER A 69 2.71 -13.64 -5.41
N ARG A 70 3.08 -12.41 -5.85
CA ARG A 70 4.41 -12.21 -6.45
C ARG A 70 5.47 -12.24 -5.35
N PRO A 71 6.65 -12.85 -5.59
CA PRO A 71 7.77 -12.76 -4.67
C PRO A 71 8.15 -11.29 -4.46
N VAL A 72 8.66 -10.99 -3.27
CA VAL A 72 9.08 -9.63 -2.92
C VAL A 72 10.07 -9.05 -3.92
N TRP A 73 11.01 -9.84 -4.43
CA TRP A 73 12.01 -9.39 -5.41
C TRP A 73 11.41 -9.03 -6.78
N GLU A 74 10.39 -9.75 -7.24
CA GLU A 74 9.67 -9.39 -8.47
C GLU A 74 8.88 -8.09 -8.30
N TYR A 75 8.27 -7.90 -7.12
CA TYR A 75 7.57 -6.66 -6.79
C TYR A 75 8.55 -5.48 -6.79
N LEU A 76 9.72 -5.62 -6.17
CA LEU A 76 10.76 -4.59 -6.12
C LEU A 76 11.27 -4.18 -7.50
N VAL A 77 11.48 -5.13 -8.42
CA VAL A 77 11.91 -4.83 -9.80
C VAL A 77 10.90 -3.91 -10.50
N GLY A 78 9.60 -4.18 -10.35
CA GLY A 78 8.56 -3.31 -10.91
C GLY A 78 8.44 -1.95 -10.20
N ALA A 79 8.63 -1.94 -8.89
CA ALA A 79 8.51 -0.75 -8.06
C ALA A 79 9.70 0.21 -8.22
N ILE A 80 10.93 -0.30 -8.44
CA ILE A 80 12.17 0.47 -8.43
C ILE A 80 12.85 0.42 -9.81
N SER A 81 12.13 0.90 -10.83
CA SER A 81 12.67 0.98 -12.18
C SER A 81 13.60 2.22 -12.37
N PRO A 82 14.59 2.16 -13.27
CA PRO A 82 15.43 3.33 -13.57
C PRO A 82 14.61 4.58 -13.91
N GLY A 83 13.59 4.44 -14.75
CA GLY A 83 12.72 5.57 -15.13
C GLY A 83 11.96 6.18 -13.96
N ARG A 84 11.52 5.37 -12.96
CA ARG A 84 10.90 5.90 -11.74
C ARG A 84 11.91 6.63 -10.87
N LEU A 85 13.13 6.14 -10.76
CA LEU A 85 14.20 6.82 -10.03
C LEU A 85 14.52 8.19 -10.66
N ASP A 86 14.65 8.24 -11.99
CA ASP A 86 14.96 9.48 -12.70
C ASP A 86 13.81 10.51 -12.55
N ARG A 87 12.55 10.10 -12.73
CA ARG A 87 11.40 10.96 -12.48
C ARG A 87 11.35 11.46 -11.04
N GLY A 88 11.54 10.58 -10.07
CA GLY A 88 11.50 10.94 -8.65
C GLY A 88 12.57 11.96 -8.28
N ARG A 89 13.80 11.81 -8.79
CA ARG A 89 14.88 12.78 -8.59
C ARG A 89 14.61 14.12 -9.28
N ALA A 90 14.04 14.10 -10.48
CA ALA A 90 13.62 15.30 -11.18
C ALA A 90 12.54 16.07 -10.39
N HIS A 91 11.54 15.35 -9.84
CA HIS A 91 10.53 15.94 -8.96
C HIS A 91 11.15 16.48 -7.66
N ALA A 92 12.08 15.77 -7.03
CA ALA A 92 12.79 16.24 -5.84
C ALA A 92 13.51 17.58 -6.07
N ALA A 93 14.17 17.72 -7.22
CA ALA A 93 14.86 18.96 -7.59
C ALA A 93 13.86 20.10 -7.85
N ARG A 94 12.80 19.84 -8.61
CA ARG A 94 11.80 20.84 -8.97
C ARG A 94 10.96 21.31 -7.77
N LEU A 95 10.69 20.44 -6.81
CA LEU A 95 9.87 20.72 -5.62
C LEU A 95 10.71 20.94 -4.35
N ALA A 96 11.99 21.26 -4.48
CA ALA A 96 12.95 21.27 -3.37
C ALA A 96 12.50 22.15 -2.20
N GLU A 97 11.99 23.35 -2.47
CA GLU A 97 11.51 24.29 -1.45
C GLU A 97 10.22 23.79 -0.77
N THR A 98 9.26 23.30 -1.57
CA THR A 98 8.00 22.75 -1.05
C THR A 98 8.28 21.54 -0.15
N LEU A 99 9.11 20.61 -0.62
CA LEU A 99 9.51 19.43 0.15
C LEU A 99 10.24 19.81 1.45
N ALA A 100 11.10 20.84 1.44
CA ALA A 100 11.77 21.30 2.65
C ALA A 100 10.78 21.85 3.71
N LYS A 101 9.74 22.58 3.26
CA LYS A 101 8.68 23.05 4.15
C LYS A 101 7.87 21.90 4.73
N ILE A 102 7.50 20.91 3.88
CA ILE A 102 6.73 19.72 4.31
C ILE A 102 7.53 18.87 5.31
N GLU A 103 8.82 18.61 5.03
CA GLU A 103 9.71 17.90 5.97
C GLU A 103 9.77 18.59 7.33
N LYS A 104 9.92 19.91 7.32
CA LYS A 104 9.96 20.70 8.56
C LYS A 104 8.66 20.60 9.36
N ASN A 105 7.50 20.57 8.68
CA ASN A 105 6.19 20.56 9.33
C ASN A 105 5.84 19.18 9.90
N TYR A 106 6.21 18.12 9.19
CA TYR A 106 5.75 16.77 9.53
C TYR A 106 6.86 15.82 10.03
N GLY A 107 8.13 16.20 9.87
CA GLY A 107 9.26 15.35 10.29
C GLY A 107 9.44 14.07 9.46
N VAL A 108 8.73 13.95 8.33
CA VAL A 108 8.85 12.82 7.41
C VAL A 108 9.85 13.17 6.31
N PRO A 109 10.89 12.36 6.06
CA PRO A 109 11.87 12.64 5.02
C PRO A 109 11.22 12.76 3.63
N ARG A 110 11.64 13.77 2.84
CA ARG A 110 11.14 13.99 1.47
C ARG A 110 11.21 12.76 0.58
N TRP A 111 12.24 11.95 0.74
CA TRP A 111 12.44 10.74 -0.05
C TRP A 111 11.38 9.68 0.22
N VAL A 112 10.89 9.61 1.46
CA VAL A 112 9.79 8.72 1.85
C VAL A 112 8.49 9.19 1.19
N MET A 113 8.17 10.48 1.29
CA MET A 113 6.96 11.04 0.65
C MET A 113 6.99 10.87 -0.87
N LEU A 114 8.14 11.11 -1.51
CA LEU A 114 8.32 10.88 -2.94
C LEU A 114 8.21 9.39 -3.32
N ALA A 115 8.67 8.48 -2.45
CA ALA A 115 8.54 7.06 -2.70
C ALA A 115 7.07 6.60 -2.66
N PHE A 116 6.29 7.06 -1.70
CA PHE A 116 4.85 6.85 -1.69
C PHE A 116 4.19 7.37 -2.96
N TRP A 117 4.42 8.64 -3.30
CA TRP A 117 3.85 9.26 -4.50
C TRP A 117 4.25 8.51 -5.78
N GLY A 118 5.51 8.04 -5.86
CA GLY A 118 6.00 7.24 -6.97
C GLY A 118 5.34 5.87 -7.09
N ILE A 119 5.08 5.19 -5.96
CA ILE A 119 4.45 3.85 -5.97
C ILE A 119 2.95 3.94 -6.21
N GLU A 120 2.27 4.92 -5.59
CA GLU A 120 0.82 5.04 -5.66
C GLU A 120 0.31 5.47 -7.04
N SER A 121 0.98 6.43 -7.67
CA SER A 121 0.48 7.00 -8.92
C SER A 121 1.55 7.30 -9.97
N ASP A 122 2.76 6.79 -9.79
CA ASP A 122 3.91 7.15 -10.64
C ASP A 122 4.10 8.66 -10.74
N PHE A 123 4.13 9.32 -9.60
CA PHE A 123 4.24 10.78 -9.44
C PHE A 123 3.07 11.55 -10.07
N GLY A 124 1.86 11.05 -9.91
CA GLY A 124 0.64 11.67 -10.41
C GLY A 124 0.33 11.38 -11.88
N THR A 125 1.14 10.57 -12.58
CA THR A 125 0.87 10.22 -13.99
C THR A 125 -0.19 9.12 -14.15
N SER A 126 -0.45 8.35 -13.11
CA SER A 126 -1.39 7.21 -13.13
C SER A 126 -2.27 7.16 -11.87
N PRO A 127 -3.03 8.22 -11.56
CA PRO A 127 -3.83 8.31 -10.32
C PRO A 127 -5.13 7.50 -10.37
N GLY A 128 -5.38 6.76 -11.46
CA GLY A 128 -6.66 6.12 -11.73
C GLY A 128 -7.61 7.04 -12.50
N THR A 129 -8.53 6.42 -13.23
CA THR A 129 -9.44 7.13 -14.16
C THR A 129 -10.92 6.83 -13.90
N LEU A 130 -11.24 5.93 -12.98
CA LEU A 130 -12.62 5.55 -12.71
C LEU A 130 -13.31 6.60 -11.83
N PRO A 131 -14.60 6.90 -12.07
CA PRO A 131 -15.39 7.71 -11.16
C PRO A 131 -15.50 7.01 -9.80
N VAL A 132 -14.96 7.65 -8.75
CA VAL A 132 -14.84 7.05 -7.41
C VAL A 132 -16.19 6.70 -6.82
N VAL A 133 -17.18 7.61 -6.91
CA VAL A 133 -18.52 7.38 -6.40
C VAL A 133 -19.15 6.13 -7.02
N ARG A 134 -19.04 5.95 -8.35
CA ARG A 134 -19.55 4.76 -9.04
C ARG A 134 -18.82 3.49 -8.63
N ALA A 135 -17.49 3.55 -8.49
CA ALA A 135 -16.68 2.42 -8.07
C ALA A 135 -17.07 1.96 -6.65
N LEU A 136 -17.15 2.90 -5.71
CA LEU A 136 -17.55 2.62 -4.33
C LEU A 136 -19.00 2.10 -4.23
N ALA A 137 -19.94 2.70 -4.98
CA ALA A 137 -21.33 2.25 -5.03
C ALA A 137 -21.43 0.79 -5.53
N SER A 138 -20.66 0.44 -6.57
CA SER A 138 -20.62 -0.93 -7.10
C SER A 138 -20.08 -1.94 -6.09
N LEU A 139 -19.03 -1.58 -5.34
CA LEU A 139 -18.42 -2.43 -4.32
C LEU A 139 -19.34 -2.59 -3.09
N ALA A 140 -20.00 -1.52 -2.67
CA ALA A 140 -20.95 -1.56 -1.56
C ALA A 140 -22.20 -2.39 -1.90
N TYR A 141 -22.76 -2.20 -3.11
CA TYR A 141 -23.88 -2.99 -3.60
C TYR A 141 -23.55 -4.49 -3.68
N ALA A 142 -22.35 -4.83 -4.15
CA ALA A 142 -21.86 -6.21 -4.17
C ALA A 142 -21.47 -6.73 -2.77
N ARG A 143 -21.60 -5.96 -1.70
CA ARG A 143 -21.17 -6.27 -0.33
C ARG A 143 -19.72 -6.76 -0.22
N HIS A 144 -18.85 -6.24 -1.10
CA HIS A 144 -17.45 -6.57 -1.06
C HIS A 144 -16.83 -6.09 0.26
N ARG A 145 -16.20 -7.00 1.01
CA ARG A 145 -15.65 -6.74 2.36
C ARG A 145 -16.66 -6.13 3.36
N GLY A 146 -17.94 -6.56 3.29
CA GLY A 146 -18.98 -6.11 4.22
C GLY A 146 -19.39 -4.65 4.01
N ASP A 147 -19.46 -3.87 5.08
CA ASP A 147 -20.00 -2.50 5.04
C ASP A 147 -18.96 -1.40 4.84
N ILE A 148 -17.68 -1.77 4.65
CA ILE A 148 -16.59 -0.80 4.50
C ILE A 148 -16.88 0.20 3.38
N PHE A 149 -17.28 -0.28 2.20
CA PHE A 149 -17.51 0.59 1.04
C PHE A 149 -18.76 1.44 1.15
N ARG A 150 -19.74 1.06 2.00
CA ARG A 150 -20.88 1.94 2.35
C ARG A 150 -20.38 3.17 3.11
N ALA A 151 -19.50 2.99 4.08
CA ALA A 151 -18.89 4.09 4.83
C ALA A 151 -18.04 5.00 3.93
N GLU A 152 -17.29 4.40 2.98
CA GLU A 152 -16.48 5.16 2.02
C GLU A 152 -17.31 5.98 1.02
N ILE A 153 -18.51 5.50 0.61
CA ILE A 153 -19.42 6.31 -0.20
C ILE A 153 -19.83 7.58 0.56
N LEU A 154 -20.26 7.44 1.82
CA LEU A 154 -20.69 8.57 2.63
C LEU A 154 -19.56 9.57 2.86
N ALA A 155 -18.34 9.08 3.06
CA ALA A 155 -17.14 9.93 3.13
C ALA A 155 -16.85 10.64 1.80
N ALA A 156 -17.03 9.97 0.66
CA ALA A 156 -16.86 10.59 -0.65
C ALA A 156 -17.90 11.71 -0.90
N LEU A 157 -19.15 11.49 -0.48
CA LEU A 157 -20.20 12.51 -0.56
C LEU A 157 -19.88 13.72 0.34
N GLU A 158 -19.29 13.50 1.52
CA GLU A 158 -18.86 14.58 2.41
C GLU A 158 -17.73 15.42 1.80
N ILE A 159 -16.78 14.81 1.08
CA ILE A 159 -15.75 15.54 0.34
C ILE A 159 -16.38 16.43 -0.75
N LEU A 160 -17.37 15.91 -1.46
CA LEU A 160 -18.12 16.68 -2.47
C LEU A 160 -18.92 17.82 -1.85
N GLU A 161 -19.57 17.59 -0.71
CA GLU A 161 -20.32 18.62 0.00
C GLU A 161 -19.43 19.77 0.48
N ARG A 162 -18.19 19.47 0.91
CA ARG A 162 -17.21 20.48 1.30
C ARG A 162 -16.65 21.28 0.12
N GLY A 163 -16.85 20.81 -1.12
CA GLY A 163 -16.35 21.46 -2.32
C GLY A 163 -14.87 21.26 -2.62
N ASP A 164 -14.19 20.32 -1.95
CA ASP A 164 -12.77 20.00 -2.24
C ASP A 164 -12.57 19.53 -3.68
N ILE A 165 -13.58 18.89 -4.27
CA ILE A 165 -13.57 18.42 -5.66
C ILE A 165 -15.01 18.32 -6.19
N THR A 166 -15.18 18.32 -7.52
CA THR A 166 -16.48 18.07 -8.17
C THR A 166 -16.64 16.59 -8.54
N PRO A 167 -17.90 16.07 -8.66
CA PRO A 167 -18.14 14.65 -8.97
C PRO A 167 -17.44 14.14 -10.23
N ASP A 168 -17.38 14.95 -11.29
CA ASP A 168 -16.74 14.61 -12.57
C ASP A 168 -15.22 14.54 -12.47
N ARG A 169 -14.61 15.29 -11.55
CA ARG A 169 -13.16 15.31 -11.28
C ARG A 169 -12.74 14.28 -10.23
N MET A 170 -13.65 13.77 -9.39
CA MET A 170 -13.36 12.77 -8.37
C MET A 170 -13.03 11.41 -9.01
N LYS A 171 -11.80 11.28 -9.51
CA LYS A 171 -11.27 10.08 -10.17
C LYS A 171 -10.31 9.32 -9.26
N GLY A 172 -10.22 8.02 -9.48
CA GLY A 172 -9.33 7.16 -8.71
C GLY A 172 -9.26 5.73 -9.24
N SER A 173 -8.89 4.81 -8.35
CA SER A 173 -8.81 3.39 -8.64
C SER A 173 -10.18 2.70 -8.63
N TRP A 174 -10.21 1.45 -9.11
CA TRP A 174 -11.40 0.61 -9.06
C TRP A 174 -11.89 0.31 -7.62
N ALA A 175 -11.01 0.41 -6.64
CA ALA A 175 -11.31 0.18 -5.22
C ALA A 175 -11.62 1.49 -4.46
N GLY A 176 -11.78 2.62 -5.16
CA GLY A 176 -12.17 3.89 -4.57
C GLY A 176 -11.03 4.71 -3.98
N ALA A 177 -9.76 4.30 -4.16
CA ALA A 177 -8.61 5.10 -3.76
C ALA A 177 -8.43 6.27 -4.73
N MET A 178 -8.20 7.49 -4.20
CA MET A 178 -8.35 8.76 -4.89
C MET A 178 -7.04 9.49 -5.15
N GLY A 179 -6.97 10.15 -6.30
CA GLY A 179 -5.95 11.13 -6.61
C GLY A 179 -4.53 10.59 -6.66
N GLN A 180 -3.56 11.48 -6.57
CA GLN A 180 -2.14 11.14 -6.72
C GLN A 180 -1.59 10.30 -5.55
N VAL A 181 -2.24 10.35 -4.40
CA VAL A 181 -1.83 9.68 -3.16
C VAL A 181 -2.63 8.41 -2.86
N GLN A 182 -3.64 8.11 -3.67
CA GLN A 182 -4.49 6.93 -3.55
C GLN A 182 -5.13 6.78 -2.15
N PHE A 183 -5.57 7.89 -1.56
CA PHE A 183 -6.33 7.88 -0.30
C PHE A 183 -7.75 7.36 -0.52
N LEU A 184 -8.23 6.53 0.39
CA LEU A 184 -9.67 6.28 0.52
C LEU A 184 -10.37 7.56 1.02
N PRO A 185 -11.66 7.76 0.72
CA PRO A 185 -12.39 8.95 1.16
C PRO A 185 -12.31 9.23 2.66
N SER A 186 -12.42 8.23 3.52
CA SER A 186 -12.27 8.38 4.97
C SER A 186 -10.87 8.83 5.37
N VAL A 187 -9.83 8.33 4.72
CA VAL A 187 -8.44 8.74 4.93
C VAL A 187 -8.24 10.19 4.47
N PHE A 188 -8.82 10.57 3.33
CA PHE A 188 -8.79 11.96 2.86
C PHE A 188 -9.43 12.92 3.88
N LEU A 189 -10.60 12.61 4.39
CA LEU A 189 -11.30 13.48 5.36
C LEU A 189 -10.46 13.72 6.61
N THR A 190 -9.68 12.72 7.02
CA THR A 190 -8.87 12.77 8.25
C THR A 190 -7.52 13.43 8.03
N TYR A 191 -6.84 13.16 6.89
CA TYR A 191 -5.42 13.46 6.74
C TYR A 191 -5.07 14.38 5.56
N ALA A 192 -5.97 14.60 4.60
CA ALA A 192 -5.68 15.52 3.51
C ALA A 192 -5.59 16.96 4.02
N VAL A 193 -4.62 17.70 3.50
CA VAL A 193 -4.34 19.10 3.89
C VAL A 193 -4.29 20.00 2.66
N ASP A 194 -4.75 21.23 2.83
CA ASP A 194 -4.53 22.35 1.91
C ASP A 194 -3.18 22.98 2.29
N PHE A 195 -2.13 22.63 1.57
CA PHE A 195 -0.77 23.08 1.89
C PHE A 195 -0.34 24.32 1.11
N ASP A 196 -0.90 24.53 -0.06
CA ASP A 196 -0.64 25.74 -0.86
C ASP A 196 -1.56 26.92 -0.50
N GLY A 197 -2.62 26.66 0.30
CA GLY A 197 -3.47 27.69 0.89
C GLY A 197 -4.52 28.25 -0.07
N ASP A 198 -4.92 27.49 -1.09
CA ASP A 198 -5.92 27.92 -2.07
C ASP A 198 -7.38 27.69 -1.61
N GLY A 199 -7.56 27.10 -0.43
CA GLY A 199 -8.86 26.79 0.18
C GLY A 199 -9.40 25.40 -0.13
N HIS A 200 -8.66 24.57 -0.87
CA HIS A 200 -9.03 23.22 -1.25
C HIS A 200 -7.94 22.22 -0.89
N ARG A 201 -8.32 21.00 -0.52
CA ARG A 201 -7.39 19.89 -0.28
C ARG A 201 -7.24 19.06 -1.56
N ASP A 202 -6.54 19.59 -2.57
CA ASP A 202 -6.50 19.01 -3.91
C ASP A 202 -5.41 17.95 -4.08
N ILE A 203 -5.71 16.70 -3.69
CA ILE A 203 -4.82 15.56 -3.94
C ILE A 203 -4.83 15.07 -5.40
N TRP A 204 -5.64 15.66 -6.28
CA TRP A 204 -5.73 15.30 -7.70
C TRP A 204 -4.85 16.20 -8.58
N GLY A 205 -4.86 17.51 -8.33
CA GLY A 205 -4.17 18.53 -9.13
C GLY A 205 -2.94 19.13 -8.42
N SER A 206 -2.99 19.34 -7.09
CA SER A 206 -1.89 19.94 -6.32
C SER A 206 -0.87 18.90 -5.87
N GLN A 207 0.39 19.07 -6.31
CA GLN A 207 1.51 18.25 -5.83
C GLN A 207 1.93 18.63 -4.41
N ALA A 208 1.72 19.89 -4.02
CA ALA A 208 2.01 20.37 -2.68
C ALA A 208 1.07 19.71 -1.66
N ASP A 209 -0.23 19.72 -1.92
CA ASP A 209 -1.23 19.08 -1.08
C ASP A 209 -1.04 17.57 -1.02
N SER A 210 -0.79 16.95 -2.17
CA SER A 210 -0.53 15.51 -2.26
C SER A 210 0.64 15.09 -1.36
N LEU A 211 1.79 15.74 -1.49
CA LEU A 211 2.98 15.42 -0.71
C LEU A 211 2.81 15.76 0.78
N ALA A 212 2.18 16.89 1.07
CA ALA A 212 1.90 17.31 2.44
C ALA A 212 0.89 16.37 3.11
N SER A 213 -0.13 15.90 2.39
CA SER A 213 -1.09 14.91 2.89
C SER A 213 -0.43 13.57 3.22
N ILE A 214 0.52 13.09 2.40
CA ILE A 214 1.35 11.93 2.74
C ILE A 214 2.15 12.20 4.02
N GLY A 215 2.83 13.33 4.10
CA GLY A 215 3.64 13.72 5.26
C GLY A 215 2.81 13.81 6.55
N HIS A 216 1.64 14.45 6.48
CA HIS A 216 0.70 14.55 7.58
C HIS A 216 0.20 13.19 8.03
N TYR A 217 -0.29 12.36 7.08
CA TYR A 217 -0.75 11.01 7.37
C TYR A 217 0.32 10.19 8.09
N LEU A 218 1.54 10.12 7.57
CA LEU A 218 2.61 9.34 8.16
C LEU A 218 3.00 9.81 9.56
N LYS A 219 3.02 11.13 9.79
CA LYS A 219 3.25 11.73 11.11
C LYS A 219 2.18 11.28 12.11
N GLU A 220 0.91 11.43 11.75
CA GLU A 220 -0.23 11.14 12.64
C GLU A 220 -0.34 9.64 12.99
N ILE A 221 0.06 8.76 12.07
CA ILE A 221 0.10 7.30 12.35
C ILE A 221 1.40 6.84 12.99
N GLY A 222 2.30 7.75 13.41
CA GLY A 222 3.43 7.45 14.28
C GLY A 222 4.80 7.38 13.62
N TRP A 223 5.03 8.04 12.47
CA TRP A 223 6.37 8.15 11.90
C TRP A 223 7.35 8.76 12.90
N ASN A 224 8.44 8.04 13.19
CA ASN A 224 9.49 8.52 14.07
C ASN A 224 10.67 9.09 13.25
N PRO A 225 10.97 10.41 13.35
CA PRO A 225 12.04 11.03 12.60
C PRO A 225 13.46 10.65 13.04
N ALA A 226 13.60 9.97 14.19
CA ALA A 226 14.91 9.65 14.77
C ALA A 226 15.66 8.54 14.01
N TYR A 227 14.96 7.74 13.19
CA TYR A 227 15.56 6.63 12.44
C TYR A 227 14.81 6.35 11.14
N SER A 228 15.43 5.55 10.25
CA SER A 228 14.83 5.12 8.97
C SER A 228 13.78 4.03 9.17
N TRP A 229 13.12 3.64 8.08
CA TRP A 229 12.20 2.50 8.00
C TRP A 229 12.88 1.16 8.33
N GLY A 230 14.18 1.08 8.06
CA GLY A 230 15.00 -0.11 8.25
C GLY A 230 16.39 0.08 7.66
N TYR A 231 17.20 -0.94 7.82
CA TYR A 231 18.59 -0.96 7.36
C TYR A 231 18.92 -2.33 6.80
N GLU A 232 19.50 -2.42 5.61
CA GLU A 232 20.09 -3.67 5.13
C GLU A 232 21.31 -3.99 5.99
N VAL A 233 21.41 -5.23 6.48
CA VAL A 233 22.43 -5.64 7.43
C VAL A 233 23.15 -6.92 7.01
N ARG A 234 24.36 -7.09 7.51
CA ARG A 234 25.11 -8.35 7.51
C ARG A 234 25.14 -8.92 8.90
N LEU A 235 24.68 -10.16 9.02
CA LEU A 235 24.78 -10.93 10.25
C LEU A 235 26.16 -11.62 10.32
N PRO A 236 26.78 -11.76 11.50
CA PRO A 236 27.94 -12.65 11.66
C PRO A 236 27.53 -14.11 11.41
N PRO A 237 28.47 -15.00 11.04
CA PRO A 237 28.16 -16.38 10.66
C PRO A 237 27.35 -17.16 11.69
N ASP A 238 27.63 -16.97 12.98
CA ASP A 238 27.01 -17.69 14.08
C ASP A 238 25.91 -16.87 14.79
N PHE A 239 25.26 -15.96 14.08
CA PHE A 239 24.23 -15.13 14.70
C PHE A 239 23.02 -15.95 15.12
N ASP A 240 22.68 -15.88 16.40
CA ASP A 240 21.50 -16.53 16.96
C ASP A 240 20.21 -15.79 16.53
N LEU A 241 19.52 -16.35 15.52
CA LEU A 241 18.29 -15.79 14.96
C LEU A 241 17.10 -15.83 15.93
N SER A 242 17.17 -16.53 17.07
CA SER A 242 16.16 -16.43 18.11
C SER A 242 16.11 -15.03 18.75
N ARG A 243 17.21 -14.29 18.64
CA ARG A 243 17.39 -12.91 19.11
C ARG A 243 17.11 -11.87 18.02
N TYR A 244 16.04 -12.06 17.28
CA TYR A 244 15.68 -11.24 16.12
C TYR A 244 15.10 -9.85 16.45
N LYS A 245 14.83 -9.54 17.73
CA LYS A 245 14.35 -8.23 18.21
C LYS A 245 15.28 -7.67 19.27
N GLY A 246 15.45 -6.36 19.28
CA GLY A 246 16.26 -5.68 20.29
C GLY A 246 16.66 -4.27 19.89
N ASP A 247 17.47 -3.66 20.75
CA ASP A 247 18.02 -2.33 20.53
C ASP A 247 19.11 -2.34 19.45
N PHE A 248 19.28 -1.24 18.73
CA PHE A 248 20.36 -1.08 17.73
C PHE A 248 21.74 -1.31 18.34
N SER A 249 21.96 -0.80 19.57
CA SER A 249 23.21 -1.01 20.30
C SER A 249 23.50 -2.48 20.60
N ASP A 250 22.46 -3.26 20.90
CA ASP A 250 22.58 -4.68 21.15
C ASP A 250 22.93 -5.47 19.89
N PHE A 251 22.27 -5.16 18.74
CA PHE A 251 22.64 -5.71 17.45
C PHE A 251 24.09 -5.38 17.09
N GLY A 252 24.52 -4.13 17.32
CA GLY A 252 25.90 -3.72 17.10
C GLY A 252 26.92 -4.52 17.95
N ARG A 253 26.66 -4.70 19.24
CA ARG A 253 27.50 -5.51 20.16
C ARG A 253 27.59 -6.97 19.72
N ARG A 254 26.54 -7.50 19.11
CA ARG A 254 26.51 -8.88 18.57
C ARG A 254 27.14 -8.98 17.17
N GLY A 255 27.76 -7.92 16.68
CA GLY A 255 28.46 -7.94 15.41
C GLY A 255 27.60 -7.72 14.16
N VAL A 256 26.33 -7.36 14.31
CA VAL A 256 25.47 -6.99 13.18
C VAL A 256 25.93 -5.65 12.61
N LYS A 257 26.20 -5.60 11.33
CA LYS A 257 26.73 -4.42 10.64
C LYS A 257 25.76 -3.96 9.55
N ARG A 258 25.56 -2.67 9.43
CA ARG A 258 24.85 -2.07 8.30
C ARG A 258 25.69 -2.25 7.02
N THR A 259 25.03 -2.54 5.90
CA THR A 259 25.73 -2.74 4.60
C THR A 259 26.28 -1.43 4.04
N ASP A 260 25.71 -0.27 4.44
CA ASP A 260 26.18 1.06 4.07
C ASP A 260 27.40 1.54 4.89
N GLY A 261 27.87 0.73 5.84
CA GLY A 261 29.04 1.03 6.67
C GLY A 261 28.85 2.12 7.72
N LYS A 262 27.65 2.71 7.84
CA LYS A 262 27.37 3.76 8.82
C LYS A 262 27.18 3.20 10.22
N ALA A 263 27.40 4.04 11.22
CA ALA A 263 27.07 3.72 12.61
C ALA A 263 25.55 3.54 12.81
N TRP A 264 25.18 2.79 13.83
CA TRP A 264 23.79 2.71 14.27
C TRP A 264 23.33 4.06 14.83
N PRO A 265 22.05 4.43 14.66
CA PRO A 265 21.47 5.55 15.41
C PRO A 265 21.67 5.32 16.92
N ALA A 266 21.78 6.41 17.67
CA ALA A 266 22.05 6.34 19.13
C ALA A 266 20.97 5.57 19.90
N ASN A 267 19.72 5.70 19.47
CA ASN A 267 18.56 5.08 20.09
C ASN A 267 17.68 4.44 19.04
N GLY A 268 16.92 3.44 19.44
CA GLY A 268 15.91 2.77 18.64
C GLY A 268 16.00 1.27 18.74
N THR A 269 14.92 0.64 18.36
CA THR A 269 14.75 -0.81 18.34
C THR A 269 14.49 -1.29 16.91
N GLY A 270 14.73 -2.55 16.68
CA GLY A 270 14.42 -3.15 15.39
C GLY A 270 14.14 -4.64 15.48
N SER A 271 13.65 -5.17 14.40
CA SER A 271 13.41 -6.61 14.23
C SER A 271 14.05 -7.06 12.91
N LEU A 272 14.75 -8.18 12.93
CA LEU A 272 15.29 -8.79 11.72
C LEU A 272 14.14 -9.19 10.80
N PHE A 273 14.29 -8.90 9.52
CA PHE A 273 13.34 -9.24 8.46
C PHE A 273 14.12 -9.88 7.30
N LEU A 274 13.82 -11.15 7.03
CA LEU A 274 14.45 -11.96 5.99
C LEU A 274 13.40 -12.36 4.95
N PRO A 275 13.02 -11.46 4.04
CA PRO A 275 11.91 -11.70 3.10
C PRO A 275 12.18 -12.79 2.05
N GLY A 276 13.44 -13.18 1.88
CA GLY A 276 13.89 -14.30 1.04
C GLY A 276 14.45 -15.48 1.83
N GLY A 277 14.29 -15.49 3.17
CA GLY A 277 14.97 -16.44 4.05
C GLY A 277 16.48 -16.14 4.16
N LEU A 278 17.24 -17.11 4.67
CA LEU A 278 18.69 -16.98 4.93
C LEU A 278 19.54 -16.74 3.66
N GLY A 279 19.04 -17.05 2.49
CA GLY A 279 19.77 -16.89 1.21
C GLY A 279 19.61 -15.53 0.55
N GLY A 280 18.87 -14.58 1.16
CA GLY A 280 18.55 -13.29 0.61
C GLY A 280 19.03 -12.11 1.45
N PRO A 281 18.66 -10.88 1.05
CA PRO A 281 18.92 -9.68 1.84
C PRO A 281 18.28 -9.77 3.23
N VAL A 282 19.02 -9.30 4.23
CA VAL A 282 18.57 -9.22 5.62
C VAL A 282 18.39 -7.76 5.99
N PHE A 283 17.27 -7.43 6.58
CA PHE A 283 16.97 -6.09 7.05
C PHE A 283 16.78 -6.08 8.57
N LEU A 284 17.20 -5.01 9.21
CA LEU A 284 16.73 -4.63 10.54
C LEU A 284 15.67 -3.57 10.33
N ILE A 285 14.39 -3.97 10.39
CA ILE A 285 13.23 -3.07 10.22
C ILE A 285 12.89 -2.40 11.54
N THR A 286 12.37 -1.18 11.47
CA THR A 286 11.98 -0.36 12.62
C THR A 286 10.45 -0.22 12.68
N ASP A 287 9.94 0.52 13.66
CA ASP A 287 8.51 0.86 13.74
C ASP A 287 8.04 1.67 12.52
N ASN A 288 8.93 2.44 11.88
CA ASN A 288 8.59 3.14 10.64
C ASN A 288 8.25 2.20 9.46
N PHE A 289 8.75 0.96 9.47
CA PHE A 289 8.32 -0.05 8.51
C PHE A 289 6.84 -0.42 8.71
N GLU A 290 6.41 -0.53 9.96
CA GLU A 290 5.01 -0.79 10.28
C GLU A 290 4.12 0.42 9.94
N VAL A 291 4.62 1.66 10.14
CA VAL A 291 3.95 2.88 9.68
C VAL A 291 3.71 2.84 8.17
N ILE A 292 4.72 2.47 7.37
CA ILE A 292 4.52 2.29 5.91
C ILE A 292 3.47 1.21 5.62
N ARG A 293 3.46 0.12 6.41
CA ARG A 293 2.48 -0.97 6.23
C ARG A 293 1.04 -0.59 6.55
N VAL A 294 0.80 0.45 7.35
CA VAL A 294 -0.57 0.96 7.61
C VAL A 294 -1.19 1.50 6.32
N TYR A 295 -0.40 2.10 5.45
CA TYR A 295 -0.89 2.59 4.15
C TYR A 295 -1.35 1.45 3.24
N ASN A 296 -0.57 0.37 3.22
CA ASN A 296 -0.90 -0.87 2.49
C ASN A 296 -0.33 -2.06 3.24
N THR A 297 -1.16 -2.99 3.65
CA THR A 297 -0.85 -4.09 4.59
C THR A 297 0.16 -5.13 4.08
N SER A 298 0.90 -4.87 3.00
CA SER A 298 1.87 -5.76 2.36
C SER A 298 3.31 -5.47 2.80
N ASP A 299 4.04 -6.49 3.25
CA ASP A 299 5.48 -6.39 3.53
C ASP A 299 6.29 -6.03 2.27
N SER A 300 5.88 -6.56 1.09
CA SER A 300 6.51 -6.24 -0.19
C SER A 300 6.35 -4.76 -0.56
N TYR A 301 5.16 -4.21 -0.29
CA TYR A 301 4.89 -2.78 -0.48
C TYR A 301 5.77 -1.93 0.45
N ALA A 302 5.80 -2.24 1.75
CA ALA A 302 6.57 -1.46 2.70
C ALA A 302 8.08 -1.49 2.38
N LEU A 303 8.61 -2.66 2.01
CA LEU A 303 9.99 -2.78 1.57
C LEU A 303 10.25 -1.98 0.28
N ALA A 304 9.30 -1.98 -0.67
CA ALA A 304 9.45 -1.23 -1.90
C ALA A 304 9.44 0.29 -1.67
N VAL A 305 8.52 0.80 -0.85
CA VAL A 305 8.50 2.22 -0.46
C VAL A 305 9.82 2.60 0.22
N GLY A 306 10.23 1.84 1.23
CA GLY A 306 11.45 2.12 1.98
C GLY A 306 12.69 2.07 1.09
N HIS A 307 12.85 1.01 0.30
CA HIS A 307 14.01 0.89 -0.58
C HIS A 307 13.98 1.91 -1.73
N LEU A 308 12.80 2.26 -2.29
CA LEU A 308 12.69 3.34 -3.27
C LEU A 308 13.13 4.68 -2.67
N ALA A 309 12.72 4.98 -1.43
CA ALA A 309 13.16 6.18 -0.72
C ALA A 309 14.70 6.24 -0.58
N ASP A 310 15.33 5.13 -0.19
CA ASP A 310 16.78 5.03 -0.11
C ASP A 310 17.44 5.24 -1.47
N ARG A 311 16.92 4.61 -2.54
CA ARG A 311 17.45 4.74 -3.90
C ARG A 311 17.28 6.16 -4.46
N LEU A 312 16.18 6.83 -4.17
CA LEU A 312 15.94 8.24 -4.54
C LEU A 312 16.95 9.16 -3.84
N SER A 313 17.28 8.89 -2.58
CA SER A 313 18.28 9.66 -1.81
C SER A 313 19.73 9.42 -2.25
N GLY A 314 19.97 8.49 -3.19
CA GLY A 314 21.29 8.17 -3.71
C GLY A 314 21.93 6.92 -3.10
N ALA A 315 21.24 6.18 -2.23
CA ALA A 315 21.77 4.91 -1.75
C ALA A 315 21.97 3.88 -2.88
N PRO A 316 22.94 2.97 -2.77
CA PRO A 316 23.15 1.90 -3.75
C PRO A 316 22.01 0.89 -3.79
N ALA A 317 22.03 -0.02 -4.76
CA ALA A 317 21.20 -1.21 -4.76
C ALA A 317 21.52 -2.09 -3.54
N LEU A 318 20.62 -3.04 -3.21
CA LEU A 318 20.87 -4.00 -2.13
C LEU A 318 22.20 -4.73 -2.34
N ALA A 319 22.94 -4.89 -1.25
CA ALA A 319 24.27 -5.51 -1.29
C ALA A 319 24.19 -7.05 -1.43
N ALA A 320 23.16 -7.66 -0.84
CA ALA A 320 22.92 -9.09 -0.98
C ALA A 320 22.00 -9.39 -2.17
N PRO A 321 22.32 -10.42 -2.97
CA PRO A 321 21.44 -10.86 -4.05
C PRO A 321 20.17 -11.52 -3.50
N TRP A 322 19.10 -11.50 -4.29
CA TRP A 322 17.93 -12.31 -4.02
C TRP A 322 18.22 -13.79 -4.36
N PRO A 323 17.62 -14.75 -3.62
CA PRO A 323 17.83 -16.15 -3.89
C PRO A 323 17.25 -16.53 -5.26
N SER A 324 18.11 -16.99 -6.17
CA SER A 324 17.68 -17.44 -7.50
C SER A 324 16.92 -18.75 -7.39
N GLY A 325 15.75 -18.84 -8.02
CA GLY A 325 14.96 -20.10 -8.07
C GLY A 325 14.39 -20.54 -6.73
N ALA A 326 14.34 -19.66 -5.71
CA ALA A 326 13.73 -20.02 -4.43
C ALA A 326 12.27 -20.39 -4.61
N ALA A 327 11.96 -21.65 -4.31
CA ALA A 327 10.58 -22.12 -4.28
C ALA A 327 9.84 -21.38 -3.15
N ARG A 328 8.65 -20.89 -3.46
CA ARG A 328 7.77 -20.23 -2.51
C ARG A 328 6.46 -20.98 -2.37
N LEU A 329 5.75 -20.72 -1.29
CA LEU A 329 4.37 -21.14 -1.15
C LEU A 329 3.45 -20.20 -1.94
N ASP A 330 2.49 -20.78 -2.63
CA ASP A 330 1.32 -20.06 -3.13
C ASP A 330 0.31 -19.81 -1.99
N ASN A 331 -0.83 -19.19 -2.30
CA ASN A 331 -1.84 -18.90 -1.28
C ASN A 331 -2.36 -20.19 -0.61
N ALA A 332 -2.49 -21.29 -1.35
CA ALA A 332 -2.94 -22.56 -0.78
C ALA A 332 -1.89 -23.14 0.18
N GLY A 333 -0.62 -23.10 -0.21
CA GLY A 333 0.49 -23.53 0.65
C GLY A 333 0.65 -22.66 1.90
N LEU A 334 0.48 -21.35 1.78
CA LEU A 334 0.49 -20.44 2.93
C LEU A 334 -0.68 -20.72 3.88
N LYS A 335 -1.88 -20.99 3.34
CA LYS A 335 -3.04 -21.37 4.14
C LYS A 335 -2.80 -22.68 4.88
N SER A 336 -2.27 -23.70 4.19
CA SER A 336 -1.91 -24.98 4.81
C SER A 336 -0.85 -24.81 5.92
N LEU A 337 0.11 -23.89 5.73
CA LEU A 337 1.08 -23.54 6.77
C LEU A 337 0.43 -22.85 7.96
N GLN A 338 -0.48 -21.90 7.74
CA GLN A 338 -1.26 -21.25 8.80
C GLN A 338 -2.06 -22.26 9.61
N GLU A 339 -2.76 -23.18 8.96
CA GLU A 339 -3.50 -24.28 9.59
C GLU A 339 -2.59 -25.22 10.39
N GLY A 340 -1.42 -25.58 9.84
CA GLY A 340 -0.45 -26.43 10.52
C GLY A 340 0.14 -25.79 11.77
N LEU A 341 0.49 -24.52 11.68
CA LEU A 341 1.00 -23.75 12.81
C LEU A 341 -0.08 -23.51 13.87
N ALA A 342 -1.35 -23.32 13.47
CA ALA A 342 -2.47 -23.18 14.40
C ALA A 342 -2.75 -24.49 15.16
N ALA A 343 -2.70 -25.64 14.50
CA ALA A 343 -2.82 -26.94 15.15
C ALA A 343 -1.71 -27.19 16.20
N GLY A 344 -0.52 -26.62 15.98
CA GLY A 344 0.59 -26.63 16.93
C GLY A 344 0.54 -25.52 18.02
N GLY A 345 -0.50 -24.67 18.02
CA GLY A 345 -0.65 -23.56 18.98
C GLY A 345 0.23 -22.33 18.71
N PHE A 346 0.86 -22.22 17.50
CA PHE A 346 1.74 -21.11 17.15
C PHE A 346 1.03 -19.97 16.40
N TYR A 347 -0.13 -20.23 15.77
CA TYR A 347 -0.84 -19.25 14.97
C TYR A 347 -2.31 -19.13 15.39
N SER A 348 -2.78 -17.88 15.58
CA SER A 348 -4.17 -17.57 15.98
C SER A 348 -4.85 -16.56 15.02
N GLY A 349 -4.29 -16.35 13.83
CA GLY A 349 -4.87 -15.47 12.81
C GLY A 349 -5.86 -16.18 11.90
N GLU A 350 -6.43 -15.45 10.95
CA GLU A 350 -7.23 -16.00 9.87
C GLU A 350 -6.37 -16.83 8.91
N PHE A 351 -6.93 -17.90 8.35
CA PHE A 351 -6.25 -18.73 7.34
C PHE A 351 -6.50 -18.13 5.95
N ASP A 352 -5.94 -16.94 5.73
CA ASP A 352 -6.15 -16.12 4.54
C ASP A 352 -5.17 -16.40 3.39
N GLY A 353 -4.17 -17.27 3.63
CA GLY A 353 -3.13 -17.58 2.65
C GLY A 353 -2.17 -16.44 2.37
N ARG A 354 -1.99 -15.50 3.30
CA ARG A 354 -1.10 -14.35 3.17
C ARG A 354 0.09 -14.42 4.11
N ALA A 355 1.27 -14.07 3.61
CA ALA A 355 2.46 -13.90 4.43
C ALA A 355 2.48 -12.49 5.03
N GLY A 356 2.24 -12.37 6.34
CA GLY A 356 2.25 -11.11 7.07
C GLY A 356 2.93 -11.24 8.43
N PRO A 357 2.98 -10.18 9.25
CA PRO A 357 3.70 -10.19 10.53
C PRO A 357 3.24 -11.29 11.48
N LYS A 358 1.93 -11.55 11.55
CA LYS A 358 1.39 -12.63 12.42
C LYS A 358 1.92 -14.00 12.00
N LEU A 359 1.92 -14.28 10.69
CA LEU A 359 2.47 -15.56 10.19
C LEU A 359 3.98 -15.61 10.38
N ARG A 360 4.71 -14.52 10.09
CA ARG A 360 6.16 -14.44 10.29
C ARG A 360 6.55 -14.69 11.76
N GLU A 361 5.81 -14.13 12.70
CA GLU A 361 6.04 -14.36 14.13
C GLU A 361 5.76 -15.81 14.52
N ALA A 362 4.64 -16.37 14.09
CA ALA A 362 4.28 -17.78 14.32
C ALA A 362 5.33 -18.75 13.76
N VAL A 363 5.81 -18.45 12.54
CA VAL A 363 6.91 -19.21 11.92
C VAL A 363 8.16 -19.19 12.79
N ARG A 364 8.58 -18.04 13.30
CA ARG A 364 9.75 -17.92 14.17
C ARG A 364 9.61 -18.69 15.46
N GLN A 365 8.46 -18.55 16.12
CA GLN A 365 8.20 -19.30 17.37
C GLN A 365 8.25 -20.81 17.14
N TYR A 366 7.67 -21.27 16.02
CA TYR A 366 7.77 -22.67 15.63
C TYR A 366 9.21 -23.09 15.35
N GLN A 367 9.96 -22.30 14.59
CA GLN A 367 11.36 -22.57 14.24
C GLN A 367 12.22 -22.66 15.51
N ILE A 368 12.08 -21.72 16.45
CA ILE A 368 12.78 -21.76 17.76
C ILE A 368 12.44 -23.06 18.50
N ARG A 369 11.17 -23.40 18.62
CA ARG A 369 10.73 -24.61 19.31
C ARG A 369 11.23 -25.89 18.64
N ALA A 370 11.37 -25.87 17.32
CA ALA A 370 11.82 -27.01 16.52
C ALA A 370 13.36 -27.11 16.41
N GLY A 371 14.13 -26.15 16.97
CA GLY A 371 15.58 -26.09 16.81
C GLY A 371 16.03 -25.73 15.39
N LEU A 372 15.17 -25.07 14.61
CA LEU A 372 15.48 -24.58 13.27
C LEU A 372 15.97 -23.12 13.32
N PRO A 373 16.74 -22.66 12.31
CA PRO A 373 17.05 -21.24 12.18
C PRO A 373 15.78 -20.39 12.13
N ALA A 374 15.65 -19.43 13.06
CA ALA A 374 14.44 -18.63 13.24
C ALA A 374 14.41 -17.42 12.27
N ASP A 375 14.48 -17.68 10.95
CA ASP A 375 14.47 -16.66 9.91
C ASP A 375 13.07 -16.04 9.66
N GLY A 376 12.01 -16.70 10.12
CA GLY A 376 10.64 -16.26 9.93
C GLY A 376 10.12 -16.41 8.50
N TYR A 377 10.84 -17.13 7.64
CA TYR A 377 10.46 -17.32 6.25
C TYR A 377 9.46 -18.47 6.09
N ALA A 378 8.28 -18.16 5.54
CA ALA A 378 7.23 -19.12 5.24
C ALA A 378 7.48 -19.82 3.90
N GLY A 379 8.47 -20.70 3.86
CA GLY A 379 8.87 -21.42 2.64
C GLY A 379 8.40 -22.89 2.59
N PRO A 380 8.56 -23.56 1.41
CA PRO A 380 8.12 -24.96 1.21
C PRO A 380 8.78 -25.94 2.18
N ALA A 381 10.06 -25.75 2.48
CA ALA A 381 10.77 -26.61 3.44
C ALA A 381 10.14 -26.57 4.84
N LEU A 382 9.71 -25.38 5.28
CA LEU A 382 9.01 -25.22 6.55
C LEU A 382 7.64 -25.90 6.52
N LEU A 383 6.87 -25.74 5.43
CA LEU A 383 5.58 -26.42 5.29
C LEU A 383 5.74 -27.94 5.39
N ALA A 384 6.72 -28.51 4.70
CA ALA A 384 7.00 -29.94 4.77
C ALA A 384 7.36 -30.39 6.19
N HIS A 385 8.17 -29.59 6.91
CA HIS A 385 8.55 -29.88 8.29
C HIS A 385 7.35 -29.83 9.26
N VAL A 386 6.45 -28.84 9.09
CA VAL A 386 5.22 -28.73 9.91
C VAL A 386 4.27 -29.88 9.61
N ALA A 387 4.12 -30.29 8.34
CA ALA A 387 3.26 -31.40 7.94
C ALA A 387 3.76 -32.76 8.44
N GLY A 388 5.08 -32.99 8.46
CA GLY A 388 5.68 -34.27 8.91
C GLY A 388 5.69 -34.46 10.43
N ARG A 389 5.25 -33.49 11.21
CA ARG A 389 5.11 -33.57 12.68
C ARG A 389 3.66 -33.70 13.17
N ARG A 390 2.70 -33.84 12.26
CA ARG A 390 1.28 -34.07 12.56
C ARG A 390 0.98 -35.53 12.89
#